data_65bbffd9f580be43002b652e78cf7c5a
#
_entry.id   65bbffd9f580be43002b652e78cf7c5a
#
_cell.length_a   1.000
_cell.length_b   1.000
_cell.length_c   1.000
_cell.angle_alpha   90.00
_cell.angle_beta   90.00
_cell.angle_gamma   90.00
#
_symmetry.space_group_name_H-M   'P 1'
#
loop_
_entity.id
_entity.type
_entity.pdbx_description
1 polymer ?
#
loop_
_entity_poly.entity_id
_entity_poly.type
_entity_poly.pdbx_seq_one_letter_code
_entity_poly.pdbx_strand_id
1 'polypeptide(L)'
;MKEIGIGIVGGGYMGKAHAVAMSAVGAVFNTNLRPRLEMVCGASPVSSKKYRDAYGFKRAADNWEQLVADEYVEAIIIASPQSTHLQIAKSAFALGKPVFCEKPLGVGVDDGKKMVAATKKSGAVNMVGFNYIRTPASQFVR
;
A
#
# COMPACT_ATOMS: atom_id res chain seq x y z
N MET A 1 4.68 -12.94 -18.30
CA MET A 1 4.17 -11.78 -17.53
C MET A 1 4.57 -11.99 -16.08
N LYS A 2 5.24 -11.02 -15.46
CA LYS A 2 5.74 -11.16 -14.08
C LYS A 2 4.63 -10.78 -13.09
N GLU A 3 4.36 -11.62 -12.09
CA GLU A 3 3.51 -11.28 -10.97
C GLU A 3 4.29 -10.48 -9.92
N ILE A 4 3.60 -9.62 -9.19
CA ILE A 4 4.12 -8.86 -8.05
C ILE A 4 3.17 -9.01 -6.86
N GLY A 5 3.68 -9.49 -5.74
CA GLY A 5 2.91 -9.68 -4.51
C GLY A 5 2.61 -8.35 -3.81
N ILE A 6 1.34 -8.02 -3.67
CA ILE A 6 0.88 -6.79 -3.02
C ILE A 6 0.44 -7.09 -1.59
N GLY A 7 1.02 -6.37 -0.64
CA GLY A 7 0.55 -6.30 0.74
C GLY A 7 -0.24 -5.02 0.99
N ILE A 8 -1.39 -5.12 1.67
CA ILE A 8 -2.18 -3.95 2.05
C ILE A 8 -2.30 -3.89 3.57
N VAL A 9 -1.84 -2.79 4.17
CA VAL A 9 -2.05 -2.48 5.58
C VAL A 9 -3.23 -1.51 5.71
N GLY A 10 -4.30 -1.99 6.37
CA GLY A 10 -5.58 -1.27 6.46
C GLY A 10 -6.60 -1.82 5.47
N GLY A 11 -7.61 -2.55 5.96
CA GLY A 11 -8.66 -3.17 5.16
C GLY A 11 -9.98 -2.38 5.11
N GLY A 12 -9.99 -1.13 5.57
CA GLY A 12 -11.15 -0.25 5.52
C GLY A 12 -11.52 0.19 4.09
N TYR A 13 -12.24 1.30 3.97
CA TYR A 13 -12.73 1.80 2.69
C TYR A 13 -11.63 1.94 1.62
N MET A 14 -10.50 2.59 1.96
CA MET A 14 -9.40 2.75 1.01
C MET A 14 -8.66 1.44 0.73
N GLY A 15 -8.47 0.58 1.74
CA GLY A 15 -7.89 -0.75 1.53
C GLY A 15 -8.72 -1.60 0.57
N LYS A 16 -10.06 -1.55 0.68
CA LYS A 16 -10.96 -2.19 -0.27
C LYS A 16 -10.81 -1.61 -1.68
N ALA A 17 -10.80 -0.28 -1.81
CA ALA A 17 -10.65 0.38 -3.09
C ALA A 17 -9.33 -0.02 -3.79
N HIS A 18 -8.22 -0.07 -3.04
CA HIS A 18 -6.95 -0.54 -3.57
C HIS A 18 -6.95 -2.02 -3.95
N ALA A 19 -7.58 -2.88 -3.14
CA ALA A 19 -7.71 -4.30 -3.48
C ALA A 19 -8.46 -4.51 -4.81
N VAL A 20 -9.58 -3.80 -5.00
CA VAL A 20 -10.34 -3.82 -6.26
C VAL A 20 -9.50 -3.29 -7.42
N ALA A 21 -8.81 -2.15 -7.23
CA ALA A 21 -7.96 -1.56 -8.27
C ALA A 21 -6.83 -2.51 -8.68
N MET A 22 -6.13 -3.12 -7.72
CA MET A 22 -5.04 -4.07 -7.99
C MET A 22 -5.55 -5.32 -8.72
N SER A 23 -6.74 -5.80 -8.38
CA SER A 23 -7.37 -6.93 -9.10
C SER A 23 -7.74 -6.58 -10.55
N ALA A 24 -8.15 -5.35 -10.80
CA ALA A 24 -8.63 -4.89 -12.10
C ALA A 24 -7.51 -4.39 -13.03
N VAL A 25 -6.39 -3.90 -12.49
CA VAL A 25 -5.37 -3.20 -13.28
C VAL A 25 -4.86 -4.02 -14.47
N GLY A 26 -4.75 -5.32 -14.30
CA GLY A 26 -4.30 -6.20 -15.35
C GLY A 26 -5.27 -6.40 -16.52
N ALA A 27 -6.57 -6.16 -16.29
CA ALA A 27 -7.59 -6.19 -17.33
C ALA A 27 -7.76 -4.80 -18.00
N VAL A 28 -7.49 -3.74 -17.24
CA VAL A 28 -7.68 -2.35 -17.70
C VAL A 28 -6.46 -1.82 -18.46
N PHE A 29 -5.25 -2.19 -18.02
CA PHE A 29 -4.00 -1.69 -18.58
C PHE A 29 -3.16 -2.83 -19.15
N ASN A 30 -2.60 -2.63 -20.32
CA ASN A 30 -1.66 -3.58 -20.92
C ASN A 30 -0.26 -3.38 -20.27
N THR A 31 -0.05 -4.05 -19.14
CA THR A 31 1.20 -3.96 -18.37
C THR A 31 1.96 -5.27 -18.36
N ASN A 32 3.28 -5.19 -18.23
CA ASN A 32 4.14 -6.38 -18.07
C ASN A 32 4.13 -6.97 -16.66
N LEU A 33 3.53 -6.26 -15.70
CA LEU A 33 3.38 -6.67 -14.30
C LEU A 33 1.91 -6.96 -13.99
N ARG A 34 1.68 -8.02 -13.22
CA ARG A 34 0.34 -8.38 -12.71
C ARG A 34 0.36 -8.34 -11.19
N PRO A 35 -0.39 -7.43 -10.57
CA PRO A 35 -0.55 -7.46 -9.12
C PRO A 35 -1.27 -8.73 -8.68
N ARG A 36 -0.78 -9.30 -7.60
CA ARG A 36 -1.38 -10.42 -6.89
C ARG A 36 -1.66 -9.98 -5.46
N LEU A 37 -2.91 -10.09 -5.02
CA LEU A 37 -3.29 -9.78 -3.63
C LEU A 37 -2.69 -10.84 -2.69
N GLU A 38 -1.51 -10.56 -2.17
CA GLU A 38 -0.73 -11.54 -1.41
C GLU A 38 -1.15 -11.56 0.05
N MET A 39 -1.13 -10.41 0.73
CA MET A 39 -1.39 -10.37 2.17
C MET A 39 -2.12 -9.09 2.58
N VAL A 40 -3.05 -9.20 3.51
CA VAL A 40 -3.74 -8.04 4.11
C VAL A 40 -3.57 -8.04 5.62
N CYS A 41 -3.39 -6.84 6.20
CA CYS A 41 -3.36 -6.60 7.63
C CYS A 41 -4.46 -5.61 8.03
N GLY A 42 -5.37 -6.04 8.88
CA GLY A 42 -6.37 -5.19 9.53
C GLY A 42 -5.88 -4.68 10.90
N ALA A 43 -6.80 -4.13 11.68
CA ALA A 43 -6.52 -3.68 13.05
C ALA A 43 -6.36 -4.84 14.06
N SER A 44 -6.75 -6.05 13.69
CA SER A 44 -6.63 -7.27 14.48
C SER A 44 -6.57 -8.49 13.57
N PRO A 45 -6.08 -9.65 14.06
CA PRO A 45 -6.07 -10.90 13.29
C PRO A 45 -7.46 -11.29 12.77
N VAL A 46 -8.50 -11.02 13.54
CA VAL A 46 -9.89 -11.30 13.15
C VAL A 46 -10.28 -10.42 11.95
N SER A 47 -9.98 -9.12 12.01
CA SER A 47 -10.28 -8.21 10.88
C SER A 47 -9.42 -8.52 9.66
N SER A 48 -8.17 -8.93 9.84
CA SER A 48 -7.30 -9.35 8.73
C SER A 48 -7.88 -10.56 7.98
N LYS A 49 -8.35 -11.57 8.70
CA LYS A 49 -9.00 -12.76 8.10
C LYS A 49 -10.28 -12.37 7.35
N LYS A 50 -11.12 -11.51 7.96
CA LYS A 50 -12.32 -11.00 7.31
C LYS A 50 -12.01 -10.28 5.99
N TYR A 51 -10.97 -9.43 5.97
CA TYR A 51 -10.57 -8.71 4.75
C TYR A 51 -9.93 -9.65 3.71
N ARG A 52 -9.14 -10.63 4.14
CA ARG A 52 -8.61 -11.67 3.25
C ARG A 52 -9.74 -12.33 2.46
N ASP A 53 -10.76 -12.81 3.18
CA ASP A 53 -11.87 -13.57 2.57
C ASP A 53 -12.75 -12.67 1.70
N ALA A 54 -13.01 -11.44 2.14
CA ALA A 54 -13.87 -10.50 1.42
C ALA A 54 -13.23 -9.91 0.16
N TYR A 55 -11.89 -9.78 0.10
CA TYR A 55 -11.19 -9.09 -0.99
C TYR A 55 -10.33 -10.02 -1.85
N GLY A 56 -10.24 -11.31 -1.50
CA GLY A 56 -9.53 -12.31 -2.28
C GLY A 56 -8.01 -12.31 -2.08
N PHE A 57 -7.52 -11.90 -0.90
CA PHE A 57 -6.11 -12.06 -0.56
C PHE A 57 -5.77 -13.53 -0.28
N LYS A 58 -4.55 -13.92 -0.63
CA LYS A 58 -4.05 -15.26 -0.31
C LYS A 58 -3.91 -15.48 1.19
N ARG A 59 -3.37 -14.48 1.90
CA ARG A 59 -3.03 -14.59 3.32
C ARG A 59 -3.49 -13.36 4.13
N ALA A 60 -3.66 -13.57 5.43
CA ALA A 60 -3.94 -12.54 6.42
C ALA A 60 -2.78 -12.45 7.39
N ALA A 61 -2.32 -11.25 7.70
CA ALA A 61 -1.28 -11.02 8.72
C ALA A 61 -1.90 -10.78 10.10
N ASP A 62 -1.21 -11.19 11.14
CA ASP A 62 -1.61 -10.91 12.52
C ASP A 62 -1.29 -9.45 12.92
N ASN A 63 -0.22 -8.90 12.34
CA ASN A 63 0.22 -7.52 12.51
C ASN A 63 0.89 -7.00 11.22
N TRP A 64 1.13 -5.70 11.16
CA TRP A 64 1.73 -5.09 9.96
C TRP A 64 3.22 -5.43 9.81
N GLU A 65 3.93 -5.69 10.90
CA GLU A 65 5.34 -6.09 10.89
C GLU A 65 5.51 -7.41 10.13
N GLN A 66 4.65 -8.38 10.39
CA GLN A 66 4.62 -9.65 9.66
C GLN A 66 4.43 -9.43 8.16
N LEU A 67 3.47 -8.57 7.78
CA LEU A 67 3.21 -8.27 6.38
C LEU A 67 4.41 -7.61 5.71
N VAL A 68 5.03 -6.63 6.38
CA VAL A 68 6.18 -5.90 5.82
C VAL A 68 7.40 -6.79 5.66
N ALA A 69 7.63 -7.72 6.59
CA ALA A 69 8.77 -8.64 6.56
C ALA A 69 8.61 -9.81 5.59
N ASP A 70 7.39 -10.10 5.15
CA ASP A 70 7.09 -11.28 4.32
C ASP A 70 7.77 -11.21 2.93
N GLU A 71 8.46 -12.29 2.54
CA GLU A 71 9.20 -12.36 1.28
C GLU A 71 8.31 -12.34 0.02
N TYR A 72 7.06 -12.82 0.12
CA TYR A 72 6.12 -12.81 -1.00
C TYR A 72 5.36 -11.50 -1.15
N VAL A 73 5.49 -10.59 -0.19
CA VAL A 73 5.02 -9.20 -0.28
C VAL A 73 6.13 -8.35 -0.87
N GLU A 74 6.01 -8.05 -2.15
CA GLU A 74 7.02 -7.32 -2.92
C GLU A 74 6.77 -5.81 -2.97
N ALA A 75 5.52 -5.37 -2.81
CA ALA A 75 5.14 -3.95 -2.72
C ALA A 75 4.05 -3.75 -1.68
N ILE A 76 4.04 -2.59 -1.02
CA ILE A 76 3.17 -2.32 0.12
C ILE A 76 2.27 -1.12 -0.15
N ILE A 77 0.98 -1.28 0.11
CA ILE A 77 0.00 -0.20 0.13
C ILE A 77 -0.37 0.07 1.59
N ILE A 78 -0.20 1.30 2.03
CA ILE A 78 -0.53 1.75 3.39
C ILE A 78 -1.83 2.54 3.31
N ALA A 79 -2.90 1.96 3.82
CA ALA A 79 -4.25 2.51 3.88
C ALA A 79 -4.83 2.44 5.31
N SER A 80 -3.96 2.32 6.30
CA SER A 80 -4.24 2.32 7.74
C SER A 80 -4.41 3.76 8.27
N PRO A 81 -4.74 3.97 9.55
CA PRO A 81 -4.77 5.31 10.13
C PRO A 81 -3.44 6.05 9.97
N GLN A 82 -3.50 7.34 9.70
CA GLN A 82 -2.33 8.19 9.38
C GLN A 82 -1.22 8.17 10.43
N SER A 83 -1.56 7.95 11.70
CA SER A 83 -0.57 7.83 12.79
C SER A 83 0.37 6.62 12.64
N THR A 84 0.02 5.66 11.81
CA THR A 84 0.81 4.44 11.56
C THR A 84 1.66 4.53 10.29
N HIS A 85 1.41 5.52 9.41
CA HIS A 85 2.02 5.60 8.10
C HIS A 85 3.56 5.65 8.16
N LEU A 86 4.10 6.53 9.01
CA LEU A 86 5.55 6.74 9.09
C LEU A 86 6.30 5.47 9.50
N GLN A 87 5.83 4.76 10.52
CA GLN A 87 6.53 3.57 11.01
C GLN A 87 6.47 2.42 10.01
N ILE A 88 5.30 2.19 9.38
CA ILE A 88 5.14 1.14 8.37
C ILE A 88 6.02 1.42 7.14
N ALA A 89 5.96 2.66 6.63
CA ALA A 89 6.75 3.05 5.47
C ALA A 89 8.26 2.98 5.73
N LYS A 90 8.74 3.43 6.90
CA LYS A 90 10.16 3.29 7.28
C LYS A 90 10.61 1.85 7.30
N SER A 91 9.81 0.95 7.86
CA SER A 91 10.13 -0.49 7.88
C SER A 91 10.16 -1.08 6.47
N ALA A 92 9.20 -0.73 5.61
CA ALA A 92 9.19 -1.16 4.21
C ALA A 92 10.42 -0.64 3.44
N PHE A 93 10.76 0.63 3.59
CA PHE A 93 11.93 1.24 2.96
C PHE A 93 13.25 0.63 3.44
N ALA A 94 13.35 0.24 4.72
CA ALA A 94 14.53 -0.45 5.24
C ALA A 94 14.76 -1.82 4.57
N LEU A 95 13.71 -2.43 4.04
CA LEU A 95 13.75 -3.68 3.27
C LEU A 95 13.78 -3.44 1.75
N GLY A 96 13.92 -2.18 1.30
CA GLY A 96 13.94 -1.82 -0.12
C GLY A 96 12.60 -2.02 -0.84
N LYS A 97 11.49 -2.19 -0.13
CA LYS A 97 10.19 -2.45 -0.73
C LYS A 97 9.52 -1.18 -1.23
N PRO A 98 8.94 -1.20 -2.45
CA PRO A 98 8.08 -0.12 -2.94
C PRO A 98 6.90 0.16 -2.02
N VAL A 99 6.57 1.44 -1.85
CA VAL A 99 5.46 1.88 -0.98
C VAL A 99 4.53 2.84 -1.69
N PHE A 100 3.25 2.53 -1.69
CA PHE A 100 2.17 3.48 -1.92
C PHE A 100 1.55 3.84 -0.57
N CYS A 101 1.58 5.12 -0.19
CA CYS A 101 1.03 5.57 1.09
C CYS A 101 -0.16 6.50 0.86
N GLU A 102 -1.30 6.20 1.52
CA GLU A 102 -2.46 7.08 1.49
C GLU A 102 -2.19 8.45 2.12
N LYS A 103 -2.95 9.41 1.68
CA LYS A 103 -2.98 10.76 2.25
C LYS A 103 -3.82 10.78 3.56
N PRO A 104 -3.51 11.68 4.51
CA PRO A 104 -2.31 12.50 4.59
C PRO A 104 -1.08 11.63 4.90
N LEU A 105 0.11 12.11 4.51
CA LEU A 105 1.34 11.34 4.61
C LEU A 105 1.73 10.99 6.06
N GLY A 106 1.31 11.79 7.02
CA GLY A 106 1.52 11.59 8.46
C GLY A 106 0.62 12.51 9.27
N VAL A 107 0.78 12.51 10.58
CA VAL A 107 -0.03 13.32 11.51
C VAL A 107 0.35 14.81 11.43
N GLY A 108 1.59 15.11 11.04
CA GLY A 108 2.08 16.47 10.92
C GLY A 108 3.26 16.61 9.97
N VAL A 109 3.76 17.85 9.85
CA VAL A 109 4.85 18.19 8.93
C VAL A 109 6.13 17.40 9.24
N ASP A 110 6.42 17.14 10.51
CA ASP A 110 7.63 16.41 10.91
C ASP A 110 7.58 14.94 10.46
N ASP A 111 6.43 14.30 10.51
CA ASP A 111 6.26 12.96 9.96
C ASP A 111 6.52 12.95 8.45
N GLY A 112 5.98 13.94 7.75
CA GLY A 112 6.23 14.11 6.32
C GLY A 112 7.72 14.28 6.00
N LYS A 113 8.44 15.12 6.75
CA LYS A 113 9.90 15.30 6.59
C LYS A 113 10.67 14.00 6.84
N LYS A 114 10.33 13.26 7.91
CA LYS A 114 10.94 11.96 8.22
C LYS A 114 10.66 10.92 7.14
N MET A 115 9.44 10.92 6.59
CA MET A 115 9.05 10.04 5.48
C MET A 115 9.88 10.32 4.23
N VAL A 116 10.01 11.60 3.83
CA VAL A 116 10.82 12.02 2.68
C VAL A 116 12.29 11.65 2.89
N ALA A 117 12.83 11.83 4.08
CA ALA A 117 14.21 11.44 4.39
C ALA A 117 14.42 9.92 4.28
N ALA A 118 13.48 9.13 4.80
CA ALA A 118 13.53 7.67 4.70
C ALA A 118 13.47 7.19 3.23
N THR A 119 12.60 7.78 2.44
CA THR A 119 12.46 7.51 1.01
C THR A 119 13.75 7.80 0.24
N LYS A 120 14.34 8.99 0.45
CA LYS A 120 15.61 9.37 -0.21
C LYS A 120 16.75 8.42 0.16
N LYS A 121 16.81 7.99 1.44
CA LYS A 121 17.85 7.06 1.90
C LYS A 121 17.71 5.68 1.29
N SER A 122 16.48 5.18 1.12
CA SER A 122 16.24 3.83 0.60
C SER A 122 16.39 3.72 -0.91
N GLY A 123 16.09 4.79 -1.67
CA GLY A 123 15.96 4.76 -3.12
C GLY A 123 14.79 3.93 -3.64
N ALA A 124 13.93 3.40 -2.76
CA ALA A 124 12.79 2.58 -3.13
C ALA A 124 11.72 3.38 -3.87
N VAL A 125 11.06 2.75 -4.83
CA VAL A 125 9.91 3.34 -5.53
C VAL A 125 8.82 3.71 -4.53
N ASN A 126 8.29 4.92 -4.65
CA ASN A 126 7.28 5.39 -3.71
C ASN A 126 6.28 6.34 -4.35
N MET A 127 5.07 6.38 -3.79
CA MET A 127 4.01 7.28 -4.23
C MET A 127 3.10 7.64 -3.05
N VAL A 128 2.61 8.88 -3.05
CA VAL A 128 1.55 9.33 -2.14
C VAL A 128 0.21 9.32 -2.85
N GLY A 129 -0.83 8.91 -2.15
CA GLY A 129 -2.19 8.70 -2.68
C GLY A 129 -2.98 9.99 -2.96
N PHE A 130 -2.41 10.95 -3.69
CA PHE A 130 -3.12 12.14 -4.16
C PHE A 130 -3.96 11.80 -5.40
N ASN A 131 -5.03 11.04 -5.22
CA ASN A 131 -5.87 10.53 -6.30
C ASN A 131 -6.51 11.63 -7.16
N TYR A 132 -6.91 12.76 -6.58
CA TYR A 132 -7.56 13.84 -7.32
C TYR A 132 -6.69 14.45 -8.42
N ILE A 133 -5.38 14.51 -8.25
CA ILE A 133 -4.48 15.03 -9.29
C ILE A 133 -4.47 14.18 -10.58
N ARG A 134 -5.02 12.98 -10.53
CA ARG A 134 -5.10 12.03 -11.65
C ARG A 134 -6.48 12.00 -12.31
N THR A 135 -7.46 12.76 -11.80
CA THR A 135 -8.78 12.83 -12.44
C THR A 135 -8.71 13.59 -13.77
N PRO A 136 -9.55 13.26 -14.77
CA PRO A 136 -9.58 13.97 -16.04
C PRO A 136 -9.77 15.47 -15.88
N ALA A 137 -10.64 15.91 -14.96
CA ALA A 137 -10.85 17.32 -14.67
C ALA A 137 -9.57 18.01 -14.17
N SER A 138 -8.86 17.42 -13.22
CA SER A 138 -7.60 17.97 -12.71
C SER A 138 -6.49 17.99 -13.77
N GLN A 139 -6.48 17.03 -14.67
CA GLN A 139 -5.51 17.01 -15.78
C GLN A 139 -5.84 18.06 -16.85
N PHE A 140 -7.11 18.35 -17.07
CA PHE A 140 -7.55 19.37 -18.03
C PHE A 140 -7.20 20.80 -17.58
N VAL A 141 -7.27 21.07 -16.26
CA VAL A 141 -7.00 22.42 -15.68
C VAL A 141 -5.48 22.69 -15.55
N ARG A 142 -4.64 21.73 -15.76
CA ARG A 142 -3.18 21.82 -15.59
C ARG A 142 -2.49 22.33 -16.85
#